data_6cfd8c648d96b06d8228e069ad9612c6
#
_entry.id   6cfd8c648d96b06d8228e069ad9612c6
#
_cell.length_a   1.000
_cell.length_b   1.000
_cell.length_c   1.000
_cell.angle_alpha   90.00
_cell.angle_beta   90.00
_cell.angle_gamma   90.00
#
_symmetry.space_group_name_H-M   'P 1'
#
loop_
_entity.id
_entity.type
_entity.pdbx_description
1 polymer ?
#
loop_
_entity_poly.entity_id
_entity_poly.type
_entity_poly.pdbx_seq_one_letter_code
_entity_poly.pdbx_strand_id
1 'polypeptide(L)'
;MTADVNTNSDLVMKRELLGWLDAQRTHVAEQVRAMPAEARRRSVVPSGWTPRGLLRHLTLDVERVWFRAVMAGEEVDLPEGYAGWIASEQDSDEELLEKYADECRLATAAIGEMELDARPVWWFEDGGDPPHSSLREILLHVIVETATHAGHLDICRELVDGGQRLVLDEPTT
;
A
#
# COMPACT_ATOMS: atom_id res chain seq x y z
N MET A 1 20.07 -29.81 12.23
CA MET A 1 18.77 -30.20 11.64
C MET A 1 17.60 -29.30 12.01
N THR A 2 17.61 -28.56 13.12
CA THR A 2 16.52 -27.64 13.52
C THR A 2 16.57 -26.27 12.83
N ALA A 3 17.75 -25.77 12.46
CA ALA A 3 17.90 -24.46 11.77
C ALA A 3 17.34 -24.47 10.33
N ASP A 4 17.57 -25.53 9.56
CA ASP A 4 17.10 -25.63 8.16
C ASP A 4 15.57 -25.69 8.05
N VAL A 5 14.89 -26.29 9.02
CA VAL A 5 13.42 -26.39 9.02
C VAL A 5 12.78 -25.03 9.29
N ASN A 6 13.37 -24.23 10.16
CA ASN A 6 12.85 -22.90 10.50
C ASN A 6 13.01 -21.91 9.34
N THR A 7 14.18 -21.92 8.69
CA THR A 7 14.47 -21.07 7.53
C THR A 7 13.50 -21.36 6.36
N ASN A 8 13.20 -22.62 6.09
CA ASN A 8 12.25 -22.98 5.04
C ASN A 8 10.82 -22.52 5.38
N SER A 9 10.41 -22.60 6.64
CA SER A 9 9.10 -22.12 7.11
C SER A 9 8.97 -20.60 6.95
N ASP A 10 10.03 -19.83 7.28
CA ASP A 10 10.03 -18.37 7.17
C ASP A 10 10.03 -17.90 5.70
N LEU A 11 10.71 -18.61 4.81
CA LEU A 11 10.64 -18.34 3.37
C LEU A 11 9.24 -18.56 2.79
N VAL A 12 8.55 -19.64 3.22
CA VAL A 12 7.17 -19.90 2.83
C VAL A 12 6.26 -18.80 3.34
N MET A 13 6.37 -18.44 4.63
CA MET A 13 5.58 -17.39 5.26
C MET A 13 5.80 -16.03 4.58
N LYS A 14 7.04 -15.65 4.29
CA LYS A 14 7.36 -14.40 3.58
C LYS A 14 6.68 -14.33 2.22
N ARG A 15 6.74 -15.42 1.45
CA ARG A 15 6.08 -15.51 0.15
C ARG A 15 4.56 -15.38 0.27
N GLU A 16 3.94 -15.97 1.29
CA GLU A 16 2.51 -15.85 1.55
C GLU A 16 2.13 -14.40 1.89
N LEU A 17 2.87 -13.74 2.78
CA LEU A 17 2.64 -12.33 3.14
C LEU A 17 2.78 -11.41 1.93
N LEU A 18 3.82 -11.60 1.11
CA LEU A 18 3.97 -10.83 -0.14
C LEU A 18 2.82 -11.10 -1.12
N GLY A 19 2.34 -12.32 -1.22
CA GLY A 19 1.18 -12.65 -2.05
C GLY A 19 -0.10 -11.95 -1.59
N TRP A 20 -0.34 -11.86 -0.28
CA TRP A 20 -1.45 -11.09 0.29
C TRP A 20 -1.30 -9.59 0.02
N LEU A 21 -0.10 -9.04 0.18
CA LEU A 21 0.17 -7.64 -0.11
C LEU A 21 -0.08 -7.32 -1.59
N ASP A 22 0.43 -8.15 -2.51
CA ASP A 22 0.24 -7.94 -3.96
C ASP A 22 -1.24 -8.03 -4.37
N ALA A 23 -2.01 -8.89 -3.72
CA ALA A 23 -3.47 -8.93 -3.92
C ALA A 23 -4.14 -7.60 -3.53
N GLN A 24 -3.74 -6.98 -2.40
CA GLN A 24 -4.27 -5.67 -1.99
C GLN A 24 -3.81 -4.53 -2.92
N ARG A 25 -2.54 -4.52 -3.32
CA ARG A 25 -2.00 -3.57 -4.30
C ARG A 25 -2.77 -3.60 -5.63
N THR A 26 -3.03 -4.81 -6.12
CA THR A 26 -3.84 -5.03 -7.32
C THR A 26 -5.26 -4.50 -7.14
N HIS A 27 -5.89 -4.81 -6.00
CA HIS A 27 -7.22 -4.32 -5.65
C HIS A 27 -7.30 -2.78 -5.71
N VAL A 28 -6.37 -2.08 -5.03
CA VAL A 28 -6.29 -0.62 -5.06
C VAL A 28 -6.18 -0.08 -6.50
N ALA A 29 -5.24 -0.62 -7.28
CA ALA A 29 -5.02 -0.16 -8.66
C ALA A 29 -6.23 -0.39 -9.57
N GLU A 30 -6.91 -1.54 -9.44
CA GLU A 30 -8.13 -1.87 -10.18
C GLU A 30 -9.27 -0.92 -9.84
N GLN A 31 -9.50 -0.61 -8.55
CA GLN A 31 -10.55 0.30 -8.13
C GLN A 31 -10.33 1.71 -8.66
N VAL A 32 -9.11 2.23 -8.56
CA VAL A 32 -8.77 3.55 -9.11
C VAL A 32 -8.96 3.57 -10.62
N ARG A 33 -8.48 2.55 -11.36
CA ARG A 33 -8.66 2.49 -12.84
C ARG A 33 -10.11 2.46 -13.27
N ALA A 34 -10.93 1.73 -12.53
CA ALA A 34 -12.33 1.52 -12.88
C ALA A 34 -13.21 2.75 -12.61
N MET A 35 -12.78 3.71 -11.77
CA MET A 35 -13.52 4.94 -11.51
C MET A 35 -13.50 5.88 -12.72
N PRO A 36 -14.58 6.65 -12.98
CA PRO A 36 -14.55 7.76 -13.93
C PRO A 36 -13.48 8.79 -13.54
N ALA A 37 -12.81 9.41 -14.54
CA ALA A 37 -11.71 10.36 -14.32
C ALA A 37 -12.08 11.51 -13.37
N GLU A 38 -13.28 12.09 -13.55
CA GLU A 38 -13.81 13.15 -12.68
C GLU A 38 -13.96 12.69 -11.22
N ALA A 39 -14.34 11.44 -11.01
CA ALA A 39 -14.52 10.87 -9.69
C ALA A 39 -13.21 10.67 -8.94
N ARG A 40 -12.13 10.32 -9.65
CA ARG A 40 -10.79 10.17 -9.07
C ARG A 40 -10.26 11.46 -8.45
N ARG A 41 -10.70 12.62 -8.96
CA ARG A 41 -10.27 13.98 -8.55
C ARG A 41 -11.12 14.59 -7.45
N ARG A 42 -12.29 14.00 -7.15
CA ARG A 42 -13.26 14.57 -6.21
C ARG A 42 -13.37 13.72 -4.96
N SER A 43 -13.43 14.39 -3.81
CA SER A 43 -13.82 13.72 -2.57
C SER A 43 -15.34 13.49 -2.54
N VAL A 44 -15.74 12.31 -2.09
CA VAL A 44 -17.14 11.94 -1.82
C VAL A 44 -17.39 11.65 -0.34
N VAL A 45 -16.39 11.90 0.49
CA VAL A 45 -16.43 11.66 1.93
C VAL A 45 -16.10 12.94 2.72
N PRO A 46 -16.66 13.12 3.93
CA PRO A 46 -16.45 14.33 4.74
C PRO A 46 -14.99 14.59 5.12
N SER A 47 -14.15 13.55 5.21
CA SER A 47 -12.71 13.66 5.49
C SER A 47 -11.90 14.30 4.37
N GLY A 48 -12.46 14.44 3.16
CA GLY A 48 -11.92 15.29 2.10
C GLY A 48 -10.87 14.63 1.21
N TRP A 49 -10.41 13.39 1.47
CA TRP A 49 -9.46 12.72 0.58
C TRP A 49 -10.09 12.37 -0.78
N THR A 50 -9.26 12.30 -1.79
CA THR A 50 -9.65 11.87 -3.15
C THR A 50 -9.01 10.52 -3.49
N PRO A 51 -9.58 9.71 -4.42
CA PRO A 51 -8.95 8.47 -4.87
C PRO A 51 -7.51 8.65 -5.36
N ARG A 52 -7.19 9.75 -6.04
CA ARG A 52 -5.82 10.10 -6.45
C ARG A 52 -4.91 10.38 -5.25
N GLY A 53 -5.43 11.13 -4.27
CA GLY A 53 -4.70 11.43 -3.04
C GLY A 53 -4.41 10.17 -2.23
N LEU A 54 -5.39 9.26 -2.12
CA LEU A 54 -5.21 7.98 -1.45
C LEU A 54 -4.18 7.09 -2.17
N LEU A 55 -4.22 7.03 -3.50
CA LEU A 55 -3.21 6.28 -4.27
C LEU A 55 -1.80 6.84 -4.03
N ARG A 56 -1.65 8.17 -4.01
CA ARG A 56 -0.38 8.82 -3.73
C ARG A 56 0.09 8.57 -2.29
N HIS A 57 -0.81 8.61 -1.31
CA HIS A 57 -0.53 8.24 0.07
C HIS A 57 0.02 6.81 0.17
N LEU A 58 -0.66 5.84 -0.43
CA LEU A 58 -0.17 4.45 -0.45
C LEU A 58 1.21 4.34 -1.13
N THR A 59 1.47 5.13 -2.16
CA THR A 59 2.76 5.15 -2.85
C THR A 59 3.88 5.66 -1.93
N LEU A 60 3.68 6.82 -1.30
CA LEU A 60 4.74 7.58 -0.65
C LEU A 60 4.82 7.34 0.85
N ASP A 61 3.68 7.34 1.54
CA ASP A 61 3.65 7.24 3.01
C ASP A 61 3.59 5.78 3.49
N VAL A 62 3.23 4.85 2.58
CA VAL A 62 3.13 3.42 2.93
C VAL A 62 4.26 2.62 2.28
N GLU A 63 4.26 2.45 0.96
CA GLU A 63 5.26 1.61 0.28
C GLU A 63 6.68 2.16 0.43
N ARG A 64 6.89 3.44 0.12
CA ARG A 64 8.21 4.07 0.18
C ARG A 64 8.73 4.19 1.61
N VAL A 65 7.90 4.66 2.53
CA VAL A 65 8.31 4.83 3.93
C VAL A 65 8.68 3.49 4.54
N TRP A 66 7.76 2.52 4.54
CA TRP A 66 7.95 1.32 5.33
C TRP A 66 9.02 0.39 4.77
N PHE A 67 9.08 0.19 3.46
CA PHE A 67 10.01 -0.77 2.89
C PHE A 67 11.35 -0.15 2.50
N ARG A 68 11.34 1.01 1.86
CA ARG A 68 12.58 1.61 1.36
C ARG A 68 13.30 2.44 2.42
N ALA A 69 12.60 3.38 3.07
CA ALA A 69 13.23 4.19 4.12
C ALA A 69 13.44 3.36 5.40
N VAL A 70 12.37 2.83 5.99
CA VAL A 70 12.42 2.21 7.32
C VAL A 70 13.17 0.88 7.31
N MET A 71 12.82 -0.05 6.42
CA MET A 71 13.46 -1.36 6.39
C MET A 71 14.83 -1.33 5.72
N ALA A 72 14.96 -0.71 4.54
CA ALA A 72 16.21 -0.74 3.78
C ALA A 72 17.15 0.43 4.08
N GLY A 73 16.71 1.48 4.78
CA GLY A 73 17.53 2.66 5.07
C GLY A 73 17.91 3.46 3.82
N GLU A 74 17.12 3.35 2.74
CA GLU A 74 17.36 4.12 1.53
C GLU A 74 17.10 5.62 1.77
N GLU A 75 17.99 6.47 1.27
CA GLU A 75 17.75 7.92 1.21
C GLU A 75 16.73 8.21 0.11
N VAL A 76 15.47 8.33 0.49
CA VAL A 76 14.35 8.62 -0.42
C VAL A 76 13.66 9.91 -0.01
N ASP A 77 13.09 10.60 -1.00
CA ASP A 77 12.27 11.78 -0.75
C ASP A 77 10.93 11.37 -0.10
N LEU A 78 10.69 11.87 1.11
CA LEU A 78 9.49 11.61 1.89
C LEU A 78 8.64 12.89 1.99
N PRO A 79 7.33 12.80 1.78
CA PRO A 79 6.45 13.95 1.92
C PRO A 79 6.36 14.40 3.38
N GLU A 80 6.28 15.71 3.60
CA GLU A 80 6.05 16.27 4.92
C GLU A 80 4.55 16.33 5.26
N GLY A 81 4.19 15.88 6.45
CA GLY A 81 2.83 15.97 6.97
C GLY A 81 1.78 15.39 6.02
N TYR A 82 0.80 16.20 5.63
CA TYR A 82 -0.31 15.78 4.76
C TYR A 82 0.03 15.81 3.26
N ALA A 83 1.25 16.18 2.87
CA ALA A 83 1.62 16.32 1.46
C ALA A 83 1.53 15.01 0.66
N GLY A 84 1.67 13.85 1.32
CA GLY A 84 1.48 12.54 0.69
C GLY A 84 0.08 12.32 0.12
N TRP A 85 -0.96 12.97 0.69
CA TRP A 85 -2.35 12.88 0.25
C TRP A 85 -2.74 13.84 -0.87
N ILE A 86 -1.84 14.74 -1.27
CA ILE A 86 -2.15 15.78 -2.27
C ILE A 86 -1.55 15.38 -3.61
N ALA A 87 -2.38 14.81 -4.49
CA ALA A 87 -1.98 14.58 -5.88
C ALA A 87 -1.97 15.92 -6.65
N SER A 88 -0.90 16.15 -7.43
CA SER A 88 -0.82 17.32 -8.29
C SER A 88 -1.88 17.30 -9.39
N GLU A 89 -2.48 18.44 -9.69
CA GLU A 89 -3.36 18.59 -10.85
C GLU A 89 -2.65 18.37 -12.20
N GLN A 90 -1.32 18.47 -12.20
CA GLN A 90 -0.47 18.26 -13.38
C GLN A 90 -0.18 16.77 -13.64
N ASP A 91 -0.24 15.91 -12.61
CA ASP A 91 -0.08 14.48 -12.80
C ASP A 91 -1.31 13.91 -13.54
N SER A 92 -1.10 13.10 -14.58
CA SER A 92 -2.17 12.29 -15.14
C SER A 92 -2.51 11.11 -14.21
N ASP A 93 -3.69 10.53 -14.40
CA ASP A 93 -4.10 9.35 -13.60
C ASP A 93 -3.23 8.14 -13.94
N GLU A 94 -2.80 8.01 -15.20
CA GLU A 94 -1.88 6.98 -15.67
C GLU A 94 -0.51 7.10 -14.98
N GLU A 95 0.06 8.31 -14.94
CA GLU A 95 1.34 8.55 -14.25
C GLU A 95 1.27 8.22 -12.74
N LEU A 96 0.16 8.51 -12.08
CA LEU A 96 0.00 8.15 -10.66
C LEU A 96 -0.07 6.63 -10.47
N LEU A 97 -0.79 5.91 -11.35
CA LEU A 97 -0.85 4.46 -11.34
C LEU A 97 0.49 3.80 -11.66
N GLU A 98 1.25 4.36 -12.60
CA GLU A 98 2.60 3.89 -12.93
C GLU A 98 3.56 4.13 -11.76
N LYS A 99 3.54 5.32 -11.14
CA LYS A 99 4.34 5.64 -9.93
C LYS A 99 4.02 4.67 -8.79
N TYR A 100 2.75 4.34 -8.58
CA TYR A 100 2.35 3.36 -7.56
C TYR A 100 2.90 1.96 -7.87
N ALA A 101 2.73 1.49 -9.09
CA ALA A 101 3.22 0.17 -9.51
C ALA A 101 4.74 0.08 -9.41
N ASP A 102 5.46 1.13 -9.81
CA ASP A 102 6.91 1.21 -9.71
C ASP A 102 7.39 1.22 -8.26
N GLU A 103 6.72 1.99 -7.37
CA GLU A 103 7.07 2.02 -5.95
C GLU A 103 6.83 0.66 -5.29
N CYS A 104 5.72 -0.02 -5.58
CA CYS A 104 5.46 -1.39 -5.10
C CYS A 104 6.57 -2.36 -5.54
N ARG A 105 7.04 -2.25 -6.79
CA ARG A 105 8.14 -3.07 -7.33
C ARG A 105 9.46 -2.77 -6.60
N LEU A 106 9.80 -1.49 -6.41
CA LEU A 106 11.00 -1.05 -5.69
C LEU A 106 10.96 -1.49 -4.23
N ALA A 107 9.83 -1.31 -3.55
CA ALA A 107 9.59 -1.74 -2.18
C ALA A 107 9.80 -3.25 -2.02
N THR A 108 9.23 -4.06 -2.91
CA THR A 108 9.42 -5.52 -2.89
C THR A 108 10.88 -5.91 -3.14
N ALA A 109 11.57 -5.22 -4.05
CA ALA A 109 13.00 -5.47 -4.32
C ALA A 109 13.88 -5.11 -3.11
N ALA A 110 13.60 -4.00 -2.43
CA ALA A 110 14.35 -3.53 -1.26
C ALA A 110 14.35 -4.56 -0.11
N ILE A 111 13.25 -5.29 0.07
CA ILE A 111 13.13 -6.30 1.14
C ILE A 111 13.36 -7.74 0.64
N GLY A 112 13.67 -7.94 -0.64
CA GLY A 112 13.73 -9.25 -1.28
C GLY A 112 14.59 -10.26 -0.54
N GLU A 113 15.81 -9.88 -0.18
CA GLU A 113 16.80 -10.74 0.48
C GLU A 113 16.74 -10.69 2.02
N MET A 114 15.84 -9.87 2.62
CA MET A 114 15.75 -9.73 4.07
C MET A 114 14.99 -10.91 4.69
N GLU A 115 15.45 -11.38 5.84
CA GLU A 115 14.74 -12.35 6.67
C GLU A 115 13.53 -11.70 7.37
N LEU A 116 12.51 -12.48 7.75
CA LEU A 116 11.30 -11.97 8.39
C LEU A 116 11.55 -11.33 9.76
N ASP A 117 12.60 -11.70 10.46
CA ASP A 117 13.03 -11.12 11.72
C ASP A 117 14.01 -9.95 11.58
N ALA A 118 14.36 -9.56 10.34
CA ALA A 118 15.20 -8.40 10.07
C ALA A 118 14.59 -7.14 10.71
N ARG A 119 15.44 -6.37 11.38
CA ARG A 119 15.03 -5.16 12.08
C ARG A 119 15.02 -3.96 11.15
N PRO A 120 14.17 -2.94 11.40
CA PRO A 120 14.27 -1.64 10.75
C PRO A 120 15.66 -1.06 10.87
N VAL A 121 16.15 -0.45 9.79
CA VAL A 121 17.47 0.21 9.73
C VAL A 121 17.38 1.67 10.10
N TRP A 122 16.24 2.30 9.82
CA TRP A 122 16.00 3.72 10.03
C TRP A 122 14.63 3.98 10.66
N TRP A 123 14.52 5.07 11.41
CA TRP A 123 13.27 5.62 11.91
C TRP A 123 13.37 7.13 12.08
N PHE A 124 12.26 7.82 12.17
CA PHE A 124 12.20 9.27 12.37
C PHE A 124 12.79 9.66 13.73
N GLU A 125 13.69 10.68 13.75
CA GLU A 125 14.38 11.11 14.98
C GLU A 125 13.41 11.56 16.08
N ASP A 126 12.33 12.27 15.71
CA ASP A 126 11.30 12.72 16.63
C ASP A 126 10.15 11.70 16.84
N GLY A 127 10.25 10.52 16.24
CA GLY A 127 9.18 9.51 16.22
C GLY A 127 9.17 8.57 17.43
N GLY A 128 10.08 8.72 18.38
CA GLY A 128 10.26 7.75 19.47
C GLY A 128 10.79 6.40 18.97
N ASP A 129 10.45 5.30 19.65
CA ASP A 129 10.83 3.95 19.21
C ASP A 129 10.00 3.53 17.98
N PRO A 130 10.58 2.80 17.01
CA PRO A 130 9.83 2.24 15.90
C PRO A 130 8.66 1.38 16.39
N PRO A 131 7.44 1.57 15.86
CA PRO A 131 6.26 0.82 16.32
C PRO A 131 6.29 -0.66 15.94
N HIS A 132 7.18 -1.03 15.00
CA HIS A 132 7.37 -2.39 14.50
C HIS A 132 8.83 -2.78 14.63
N SER A 133 9.08 -3.98 15.14
CA SER A 133 10.41 -4.47 15.48
C SER A 133 11.04 -5.38 14.42
N SER A 134 10.27 -5.75 13.37
CA SER A 134 10.70 -6.71 12.36
C SER A 134 10.01 -6.50 11.01
N LEU A 135 10.61 -7.04 9.94
CA LEU A 135 10.00 -7.06 8.61
C LEU A 135 8.63 -7.77 8.63
N ARG A 136 8.47 -8.83 9.41
CA ARG A 136 7.19 -9.54 9.58
C ARG A 136 6.08 -8.60 10.06
N GLU A 137 6.36 -7.81 11.08
CA GLU A 137 5.39 -6.86 11.65
C GLU A 137 5.07 -5.73 10.66
N ILE A 138 6.08 -5.24 9.95
CA ILE A 138 5.90 -4.21 8.91
C ILE A 138 5.08 -4.76 7.74
N LEU A 139 5.34 -5.97 7.26
CA LEU A 139 4.52 -6.60 6.22
C LEU A 139 3.05 -6.71 6.65
N LEU A 140 2.80 -7.18 7.87
CA LEU A 140 1.43 -7.26 8.41
C LEU A 140 0.78 -5.88 8.50
N HIS A 141 1.52 -4.87 8.98
CA HIS A 141 1.05 -3.49 9.06
C HIS A 141 0.66 -2.97 7.67
N VAL A 142 1.55 -3.09 6.68
CA VAL A 142 1.30 -2.58 5.32
C VAL A 142 0.16 -3.34 4.62
N ILE A 143 0.02 -4.66 4.86
CA ILE A 143 -1.12 -5.42 4.35
C ILE A 143 -2.44 -4.88 4.91
N VAL A 144 -2.52 -4.66 6.23
CA VAL A 144 -3.72 -4.12 6.89
C VAL A 144 -4.03 -2.71 6.41
N GLU A 145 -3.02 -1.85 6.31
CA GLU A 145 -3.14 -0.47 5.83
C GLU A 145 -3.67 -0.44 4.40
N THR A 146 -3.04 -1.19 3.49
CA THR A 146 -3.45 -1.25 2.09
C THR A 146 -4.85 -1.86 1.93
N ALA A 147 -5.18 -2.92 2.68
CA ALA A 147 -6.51 -3.54 2.67
C ALA A 147 -7.60 -2.59 3.17
N THR A 148 -7.32 -1.83 4.24
CA THR A 148 -8.23 -0.80 4.76
C THR A 148 -8.53 0.25 3.70
N HIS A 149 -7.50 0.74 3.02
CA HIS A 149 -7.64 1.73 1.96
C HIS A 149 -8.28 1.16 0.68
N ALA A 150 -8.07 -0.10 0.36
CA ALA A 150 -8.79 -0.78 -0.72
C ALA A 150 -10.31 -0.82 -0.44
N GLY A 151 -10.71 -1.14 0.80
CA GLY A 151 -12.11 -1.08 1.22
C GLY A 151 -12.70 0.35 1.18
N HIS A 152 -11.92 1.38 1.51
CA HIS A 152 -12.34 2.78 1.33
C HIS A 152 -12.61 3.11 -0.15
N LEU A 153 -11.77 2.61 -1.07
CA LEU A 153 -11.98 2.78 -2.51
C LEU A 153 -13.21 2.01 -3.01
N ASP A 154 -13.51 0.83 -2.47
CA ASP A 154 -14.71 0.08 -2.80
C ASP A 154 -15.97 0.91 -2.48
N ILE A 155 -16.06 1.44 -1.25
CA ILE A 155 -17.17 2.31 -0.84
C ILE A 155 -17.23 3.58 -1.70
N CYS A 156 -16.08 4.18 -1.99
CA CYS A 156 -16.02 5.35 -2.87
C CYS A 156 -16.60 5.05 -4.25
N ARG A 157 -16.30 3.86 -4.82
CA ARG A 157 -16.86 3.40 -6.09
C ARG A 157 -18.37 3.24 -6.06
N GLU A 158 -18.88 2.59 -5.03
CA GLU A 158 -20.34 2.43 -4.87
C GLU A 158 -21.06 3.79 -4.87
N LEU A 159 -20.47 4.79 -4.19
CA LEU A 159 -21.03 6.14 -4.10
C LEU A 159 -20.93 6.95 -5.40
N VAL A 160 -19.97 6.65 -6.26
CA VAL A 160 -19.68 7.42 -7.48
C VAL A 160 -20.37 6.86 -8.71
N ASP A 161 -20.24 5.57 -8.96
CA ASP A 161 -20.68 4.92 -10.20
C ASP A 161 -21.50 3.64 -9.95
N GLY A 162 -21.77 3.28 -8.68
CA GLY A 162 -22.47 2.06 -8.32
C GLY A 162 -21.65 0.79 -8.51
N GLY A 163 -20.36 0.91 -8.83
CA GLY A 163 -19.47 -0.22 -9.05
C GLY A 163 -19.24 -1.00 -7.76
N GLN A 164 -19.51 -2.29 -7.78
CA GLN A 164 -19.37 -3.19 -6.63
C GLN A 164 -18.24 -4.19 -6.86
N ARG A 165 -17.57 -4.59 -5.79
CA ARG A 165 -16.56 -5.63 -5.79
C ARG A 165 -16.94 -6.71 -4.78
N LEU A 166 -16.80 -7.98 -5.18
CA LEU A 166 -17.06 -9.16 -4.33
C LEU A 166 -18.48 -9.26 -3.78
N VAL A 167 -19.43 -8.51 -4.36
CA VAL A 167 -20.85 -8.70 -4.09
C VAL A 167 -21.36 -9.77 -5.05
N LEU A 168 -21.93 -10.82 -4.48
CA LEU A 168 -22.57 -11.84 -5.29
C LEU A 168 -23.88 -11.28 -5.84
N ASP A 169 -24.04 -11.33 -7.16
CA ASP A 169 -25.32 -11.04 -7.79
C ASP A 169 -26.37 -11.98 -7.20
N GLU A 170 -27.48 -11.44 -6.71
CA GLU A 170 -28.60 -12.28 -6.33
C GLU A 170 -29.04 -13.06 -7.58
N PRO A 171 -29.29 -14.39 -7.48
CA PRO A 171 -29.79 -15.13 -8.61
C PRO A 171 -31.11 -14.48 -9.04
N THR A 172 -31.14 -13.97 -10.25
CA THR A 172 -32.36 -13.44 -10.88
C THR A 172 -33.41 -14.57 -10.88
N THR A 173 -34.40 -14.43 -10.02
CA THR A 173 -35.59 -15.28 -9.97
C THR A 173 -36.47 -15.12 -11.19
#